data_b55cc5878cbcb33ae1331c2a979622eb
#
_entry.id   b55cc5878cbcb33ae1331c2a979622eb
#
_cell.length_a   1.000
_cell.length_b   1.000
_cell.length_c   1.000
_cell.angle_alpha   90.00
_cell.angle_beta   90.00
_cell.angle_gamma   90.00
#
_symmetry.space_group_name_H-M   'P 1'
#
loop_
_entity.id
_entity.type
_entity.pdbx_description
1 polymer ?
#
loop_
_entity_poly.entity_id
_entity_poly.type
_entity_poly.pdbx_seq_one_letter_code
_entity_poly.pdbx_strand_id
1 'polypeptide(L)'
;MPKAKKRKRSILAPILALLLVLALAGTLLFSTFRDKIEHWEYPQRFTEYVEYNAGKSGIDPMILFAFFRTESNFDPNADSDAGARGLMQITEVTFDWIKMKIAPKESLTFDDLYDPETNIRFGSYYVSYCLDRYCGHQATAAAAYHSG
;
A
#
# COMPACT_ATOMS: atom_id res chain seq x y z
N MET A 1 69.58 22.76 28.62
CA MET A 1 68.80 21.69 28.02
C MET A 1 67.34 22.10 27.99
N PRO A 2 66.64 22.21 26.83
CA PRO A 2 65.24 22.58 26.76
C PRO A 2 64.31 21.38 27.14
N LYS A 3 63.40 21.61 28.08
CA LYS A 3 62.40 20.63 28.48
C LYS A 3 61.36 20.43 27.39
N ALA A 4 61.24 19.23 26.84
CA ALA A 4 60.23 18.84 25.87
C ALA A 4 58.82 19.01 26.46
N LYS A 5 58.00 19.89 25.88
CA LYS A 5 56.59 20.15 26.25
C LYS A 5 55.75 18.95 25.84
N LYS A 6 55.33 18.09 26.78
CA LYS A 6 54.41 16.97 26.53
C LYS A 6 53.08 17.55 25.98
N ARG A 7 52.82 17.32 24.69
CA ARG A 7 51.57 17.71 24.01
C ARG A 7 50.46 16.82 24.59
N LYS A 8 49.54 17.39 25.39
CA LYS A 8 48.34 16.68 25.87
C LYS A 8 47.49 16.31 24.63
N ARG A 9 47.43 15.03 24.32
CA ARG A 9 46.56 14.53 23.26
C ARG A 9 45.12 14.82 23.68
N SER A 10 44.41 15.61 22.90
CA SER A 10 42.96 15.85 23.13
C SER A 10 42.19 14.58 22.91
N ILE A 11 41.46 14.15 23.93
CA ILE A 11 40.60 12.94 23.89
C ILE A 11 39.27 13.27 23.18
N LEU A 12 38.97 14.56 22.99
CA LEU A 12 37.73 14.99 22.35
C LEU A 12 37.60 14.54 20.88
N ALA A 13 38.69 14.63 20.12
CA ALA A 13 38.67 14.31 18.69
C ALA A 13 38.29 12.82 18.42
N PRO A 14 38.88 11.82 19.10
CA PRO A 14 38.46 10.44 18.89
C PRO A 14 37.05 10.14 19.40
N ILE A 15 36.57 10.83 20.45
CA ILE A 15 35.18 10.70 20.91
C ILE A 15 34.20 11.23 19.89
N LEU A 16 34.45 12.42 19.33
CA LEU A 16 33.62 12.99 18.26
C LEU A 16 33.62 12.12 17.00
N ALA A 17 34.77 11.57 16.61
CA ALA A 17 34.83 10.61 15.49
C ALA A 17 34.01 9.35 15.74
N LEU A 18 34.07 8.78 16.95
CA LEU A 18 33.26 7.62 17.32
C LEU A 18 31.76 7.92 17.28
N LEU A 19 31.35 9.08 17.82
CA LEU A 19 29.93 9.49 17.80
C LEU A 19 29.44 9.70 16.37
N LEU A 20 30.26 10.26 15.48
CA LEU A 20 29.92 10.42 14.06
C LEU A 20 29.74 9.08 13.35
N VAL A 21 30.64 8.12 13.62
CA VAL A 21 30.53 6.76 13.05
C VAL A 21 29.27 6.05 13.55
N LEU A 22 28.96 6.18 14.85
CA LEU A 22 27.73 5.59 15.42
C LEU A 22 26.46 6.24 14.84
N ALA A 23 26.47 7.53 14.63
CA ALA A 23 25.34 8.22 14.00
C ALA A 23 25.14 7.78 12.53
N LEU A 24 26.22 7.67 11.75
CA LEU A 24 26.16 7.16 10.37
C LEU A 24 25.73 5.69 10.31
N ALA A 25 26.21 4.85 11.19
CA ALA A 25 25.79 3.46 11.29
C ALA A 25 24.30 3.36 11.68
N GLY A 26 23.84 4.19 12.62
CA GLY A 26 22.44 4.27 13.04
C GLY A 26 21.51 4.69 11.91
N THR A 27 21.90 5.70 11.11
CA THR A 27 21.09 6.14 9.94
C THR A 27 21.02 5.06 8.86
N LEU A 28 22.11 4.38 8.58
CA LEU A 28 22.17 3.25 7.64
C LEU A 28 21.28 2.07 8.10
N LEU A 29 21.40 1.70 9.36
CA LEU A 29 20.54 0.64 9.94
C LEU A 29 19.06 1.04 9.92
N PHE A 30 18.75 2.30 10.24
CA PHE A 30 17.37 2.80 10.21
C PHE A 30 16.80 2.78 8.78
N SER A 31 17.57 3.21 7.77
CA SER A 31 17.10 3.19 6.38
C SER A 31 16.82 1.75 5.89
N THR A 32 17.75 0.82 6.13
CA THR A 32 17.57 -0.60 5.74
C THR A 32 16.41 -1.28 6.49
N PHE A 33 16.18 -0.90 7.75
CA PHE A 33 15.08 -1.43 8.53
C PHE A 33 13.73 -0.86 8.06
N ARG A 34 13.68 0.42 7.72
CA ARG A 34 12.51 1.08 7.14
C ARG A 34 12.12 0.45 5.82
N ASP A 35 13.05 0.23 4.89
CA ASP A 35 12.79 -0.40 3.60
C ASP A 35 12.25 -1.83 3.76
N LYS A 36 12.75 -2.58 4.76
CA LYS A 36 12.23 -3.92 5.08
C LYS A 36 10.81 -3.88 5.65
N ILE A 37 10.49 -2.89 6.49
CA ILE A 37 9.13 -2.72 7.04
C ILE A 37 8.17 -2.35 5.92
N GLU A 38 8.51 -1.40 5.06
CA GLU A 38 7.68 -1.01 3.92
C GLU A 38 7.37 -2.20 3.01
N HIS A 39 8.37 -3.03 2.70
CA HIS A 39 8.18 -4.25 1.92
C HIS A 39 7.35 -5.34 2.63
N TRP A 40 7.38 -5.39 3.95
CA TRP A 40 6.61 -6.36 4.72
C TRP A 40 5.18 -5.88 4.98
N GLU A 41 4.99 -4.58 5.14
CA GLU A 41 3.70 -3.96 5.41
C GLU A 41 2.86 -3.78 4.14
N TYR A 42 3.52 -3.56 2.99
CA TYR A 42 2.90 -3.44 1.67
C TYR A 42 3.60 -4.36 0.67
N PRO A 43 3.29 -5.66 0.69
CA PRO A 43 3.84 -6.57 -0.32
C PRO A 43 3.42 -6.07 -1.70
N GLN A 44 4.40 -5.78 -2.57
CA GLN A 44 4.17 -5.33 -3.95
C GLN A 44 3.67 -6.49 -4.83
N ARG A 45 2.71 -7.23 -4.32
CA ARG A 45 2.00 -8.25 -5.10
C ARG A 45 0.97 -7.56 -5.97
N PHE A 46 0.82 -8.05 -7.18
CA PHE A 46 -0.16 -7.53 -8.14
C PHE A 46 0.12 -6.11 -8.65
N THR A 47 1.35 -5.59 -8.52
CA THR A 47 1.76 -4.22 -8.90
C THR A 47 1.36 -3.88 -10.33
N GLU A 48 1.54 -4.80 -11.29
CA GLU A 48 1.18 -4.60 -12.69
C GLU A 48 -0.32 -4.30 -12.86
N TYR A 49 -1.18 -5.08 -12.22
CA TYR A 49 -2.63 -4.86 -12.26
C TYR A 49 -3.05 -3.57 -11.56
N VAL A 50 -2.37 -3.26 -10.44
CA VAL A 50 -2.64 -2.03 -9.68
C VAL A 50 -2.26 -0.80 -10.51
N GLU A 51 -1.05 -0.74 -11.06
CA GLU A 51 -0.57 0.40 -11.86
C GLU A 51 -1.44 0.62 -13.09
N TYR A 52 -1.81 -0.45 -13.80
CA TYR A 52 -2.67 -0.37 -14.97
C TYR A 52 -4.06 0.20 -14.61
N ASN A 53 -4.73 -0.37 -13.59
CA ASN A 53 -6.09 0.05 -13.24
C ASN A 53 -6.13 1.40 -12.52
N ALA A 54 -5.13 1.72 -11.71
CA ALA A 54 -4.96 3.02 -11.08
C ALA A 54 -4.77 4.12 -12.13
N GLY A 55 -3.88 3.90 -13.10
CA GLY A 55 -3.67 4.83 -14.21
C GLY A 55 -4.92 5.05 -15.05
N LYS A 56 -5.68 3.98 -15.34
CA LYS A 56 -6.94 4.05 -16.08
C LYS A 56 -8.04 4.81 -15.33
N SER A 57 -8.06 4.68 -14.01
CA SER A 57 -9.08 5.28 -13.13
C SER A 57 -8.67 6.63 -12.54
N GLY A 58 -7.44 7.11 -12.81
CA GLY A 58 -6.93 8.36 -12.25
C GLY A 58 -6.72 8.33 -10.73
N ILE A 59 -6.47 7.16 -10.16
CA ILE A 59 -6.28 6.94 -8.72
C ILE A 59 -4.78 6.78 -8.44
N ASP A 60 -4.31 7.26 -7.28
CA ASP A 60 -2.97 6.94 -6.79
C ASP A 60 -2.91 5.43 -6.48
N PRO A 61 -1.93 4.66 -7.05
CA PRO A 61 -1.75 3.23 -6.77
C PRO A 61 -1.70 2.89 -5.28
N MET A 62 -1.16 3.78 -4.45
CA MET A 62 -1.08 3.59 -3.00
C MET A 62 -2.46 3.53 -2.33
N ILE A 63 -3.47 4.17 -2.89
CA ILE A 63 -4.86 4.07 -2.41
C ILE A 63 -5.35 2.63 -2.57
N LEU A 64 -5.12 2.00 -3.73
CA LEU A 64 -5.53 0.62 -3.98
C LEU A 64 -4.82 -0.37 -3.05
N PHE A 65 -3.51 -0.19 -2.82
CA PHE A 65 -2.78 -0.99 -1.84
C PHE A 65 -3.30 -0.82 -0.41
N ALA A 66 -3.72 0.40 -0.04
CA ALA A 66 -4.35 0.63 1.26
C ALA A 66 -5.68 -0.11 1.39
N PHE A 67 -6.50 -0.18 0.33
CA PHE A 67 -7.71 -1.01 0.30
C PHE A 67 -7.37 -2.49 0.46
N PHE A 68 -6.40 -3.05 -0.28
CA PHE A 68 -6.01 -4.47 -0.11
C PHE A 68 -5.58 -4.77 1.33
N ARG A 69 -4.86 -3.84 1.96
CA ARG A 69 -4.44 -4.00 3.35
C ARG A 69 -5.61 -4.04 4.32
N THR A 70 -6.58 -3.15 4.15
CA THR A 70 -7.72 -3.02 5.07
C THR A 70 -8.79 -4.06 4.83
N GLU A 71 -9.07 -4.42 3.58
CA GLU A 71 -10.17 -5.30 3.22
C GLU A 71 -9.81 -6.79 3.36
N SER A 72 -8.63 -7.20 2.92
CA SER A 72 -8.25 -8.62 2.88
C SER A 72 -6.87 -8.94 3.44
N ASN A 73 -6.10 -7.95 3.85
CA ASN A 73 -4.68 -8.14 4.16
C ASN A 73 -3.91 -8.81 3.00
N PHE A 74 -4.21 -8.41 1.76
CA PHE A 74 -3.62 -8.94 0.52
C PHE A 74 -3.97 -10.40 0.21
N ASP A 75 -5.03 -10.94 0.79
CA ASP A 75 -5.48 -12.30 0.48
C ASP A 75 -6.48 -12.29 -0.70
N PRO A 76 -6.13 -12.85 -1.87
CA PRO A 76 -7.03 -12.92 -3.01
C PRO A 76 -8.19 -13.90 -2.80
N ASN A 77 -8.10 -14.81 -1.83
CA ASN A 77 -9.12 -15.80 -1.53
C ASN A 77 -9.94 -15.44 -0.29
N ALA A 78 -9.86 -14.20 0.19
CA ALA A 78 -10.58 -13.77 1.36
C ALA A 78 -12.09 -13.79 1.12
N ASP A 79 -12.82 -14.36 2.09
CA ASP A 79 -14.28 -14.30 2.20
C ASP A 79 -14.66 -13.65 3.53
N SER A 80 -15.70 -12.81 3.51
CA SER A 80 -16.26 -12.24 4.74
C SER A 80 -17.60 -12.89 5.10
N ASP A 81 -17.99 -12.76 6.37
CA ASP A 81 -19.30 -13.18 6.86
C ASP A 81 -20.45 -12.45 6.13
N ALA A 82 -20.19 -11.26 5.58
CA ALA A 82 -21.13 -10.50 4.77
C ALA A 82 -21.19 -10.96 3.29
N GLY A 83 -20.42 -12.00 2.93
CA GLY A 83 -20.35 -12.54 1.57
C GLY A 83 -19.54 -11.69 0.59
N ALA A 84 -18.64 -10.84 1.07
CA ALA A 84 -17.71 -10.10 0.21
C ALA A 84 -16.49 -10.97 -0.14
N ARG A 85 -15.90 -10.78 -1.34
CA ARG A 85 -14.86 -11.66 -1.89
C ARG A 85 -13.61 -10.94 -2.37
N GLY A 86 -12.48 -11.62 -2.19
CA GLY A 86 -11.17 -11.33 -2.77
C GLY A 86 -10.46 -10.11 -2.18
N LEU A 87 -9.46 -9.62 -2.90
CA LEU A 87 -8.54 -8.57 -2.45
C LEU A 87 -9.22 -7.30 -1.93
N MET A 88 -10.30 -6.89 -2.58
CA MET A 88 -11.02 -5.64 -2.30
C MET A 88 -12.40 -5.87 -1.69
N GLN A 89 -12.70 -7.10 -1.26
CA GLN A 89 -13.93 -7.46 -0.55
C GLN A 89 -15.21 -6.92 -1.20
N ILE A 90 -15.41 -7.29 -2.47
CA ILE A 90 -16.57 -6.86 -3.25
C ILE A 90 -17.74 -7.81 -2.96
N THR A 91 -18.90 -7.26 -2.61
CA THR A 91 -20.13 -8.04 -2.43
C THR A 91 -20.79 -8.39 -3.78
N GLU A 92 -21.65 -9.40 -3.82
CA GLU A 92 -22.31 -9.83 -5.06
C GLU A 92 -23.16 -8.71 -5.67
N VAL A 93 -23.88 -7.95 -4.86
CA VAL A 93 -24.67 -6.79 -5.32
C VAL A 93 -23.79 -5.74 -5.98
N THR A 94 -22.66 -5.43 -5.37
CA THR A 94 -21.69 -4.46 -5.91
C THR A 94 -21.04 -5.01 -7.19
N PHE A 95 -20.68 -6.30 -7.21
CA PHE A 95 -20.14 -6.96 -8.40
C PHE A 95 -21.12 -6.85 -9.59
N ASP A 96 -22.38 -7.20 -9.41
CA ASP A 96 -23.39 -7.14 -10.47
C ASP A 96 -23.56 -5.71 -10.98
N TRP A 97 -23.59 -4.73 -10.08
CA TRP A 97 -23.69 -3.34 -10.45
C TRP A 97 -22.47 -2.87 -11.25
N ILE A 98 -21.25 -3.21 -10.83
CA ILE A 98 -20.01 -2.88 -11.56
C ILE A 98 -20.01 -3.58 -12.92
N LYS A 99 -20.35 -4.86 -12.96
CA LYS A 99 -20.39 -5.65 -14.20
C LYS A 99 -21.28 -5.00 -15.26
N MET A 100 -22.45 -4.52 -14.87
CA MET A 100 -23.33 -3.78 -15.79
C MET A 100 -22.67 -2.50 -16.35
N LYS A 101 -21.74 -1.89 -15.62
CA LYS A 101 -21.08 -0.63 -16.03
C LYS A 101 -19.87 -0.86 -16.93
N ILE A 102 -18.99 -1.82 -16.59
CA ILE A 102 -17.70 -1.96 -17.26
C ILE A 102 -17.48 -3.27 -18.01
N ALA A 103 -18.34 -4.27 -17.77
CA ALA A 103 -18.20 -5.62 -18.35
C ALA A 103 -19.52 -6.27 -18.78
N PRO A 104 -20.49 -5.54 -19.40
CA PRO A 104 -21.86 -6.06 -19.64
C PRO A 104 -21.92 -7.22 -20.63
N LYS A 105 -20.86 -7.46 -21.40
CA LYS A 105 -20.77 -8.52 -22.41
C LYS A 105 -19.84 -9.67 -21.99
N GLU A 106 -19.20 -9.54 -20.86
CA GLU A 106 -18.28 -10.56 -20.34
C GLU A 106 -19.04 -11.63 -19.55
N SER A 107 -18.67 -12.89 -19.74
CA SER A 107 -19.28 -14.02 -19.02
C SER A 107 -18.69 -14.22 -17.64
N LEU A 108 -18.51 -13.12 -16.89
CA LEU A 108 -17.98 -13.16 -15.53
C LEU A 108 -19.08 -13.53 -14.54
N THR A 109 -18.69 -14.30 -13.54
CA THR A 109 -19.48 -14.70 -12.38
C THR A 109 -18.91 -14.08 -11.10
N PHE A 110 -19.61 -14.14 -10.02
CA PHE A 110 -19.15 -13.63 -8.74
C PHE A 110 -17.88 -14.36 -8.24
N ASP A 111 -17.72 -15.65 -8.62
CA ASP A 111 -16.52 -16.43 -8.28
C ASP A 111 -15.25 -15.93 -8.98
N ASP A 112 -15.36 -15.21 -10.10
CA ASP A 112 -14.22 -14.62 -10.77
C ASP A 112 -13.55 -13.49 -9.96
N LEU A 113 -14.16 -13.06 -8.84
CA LEU A 113 -13.52 -12.13 -7.89
C LEU A 113 -12.37 -12.75 -7.08
N TYR A 114 -12.16 -14.05 -7.12
CA TYR A 114 -10.94 -14.67 -6.57
C TYR A 114 -9.75 -14.53 -7.52
N ASP A 115 -9.97 -14.19 -8.80
CA ASP A 115 -8.91 -13.79 -9.70
C ASP A 115 -8.45 -12.35 -9.40
N PRO A 116 -7.16 -12.14 -9.06
CA PRO A 116 -6.66 -10.82 -8.69
C PRO A 116 -6.86 -9.74 -9.76
N GLU A 117 -6.71 -10.07 -11.04
CA GLU A 117 -6.88 -9.11 -12.14
C GLU A 117 -8.32 -8.60 -12.19
N THR A 118 -9.30 -9.51 -12.14
CA THR A 118 -10.72 -9.20 -12.14
C THR A 118 -11.11 -8.39 -10.90
N ASN A 119 -10.65 -8.82 -9.72
CA ASN A 119 -10.95 -8.15 -8.46
C ASN A 119 -10.41 -6.71 -8.42
N ILE A 120 -9.14 -6.52 -8.83
CA ILE A 120 -8.50 -5.20 -8.87
C ILE A 120 -9.18 -4.30 -9.90
N ARG A 121 -9.54 -4.82 -11.08
CA ARG A 121 -10.26 -4.08 -12.11
C ARG A 121 -11.62 -3.56 -11.61
N PHE A 122 -12.39 -4.42 -10.98
CA PHE A 122 -13.71 -4.07 -10.45
C PHE A 122 -13.62 -3.14 -9.25
N GLY A 123 -12.74 -3.46 -8.29
CA GLY A 123 -12.56 -2.65 -7.11
C GLY A 123 -12.00 -1.25 -7.41
N SER A 124 -11.05 -1.14 -8.33
CA SER A 124 -10.52 0.17 -8.77
C SER A 124 -11.61 1.05 -9.39
N TYR A 125 -12.48 0.46 -10.20
CA TYR A 125 -13.63 1.19 -10.74
C TYR A 125 -14.55 1.70 -9.61
N TYR A 126 -14.83 0.87 -8.62
CA TYR A 126 -15.70 1.25 -7.51
C TYR A 126 -15.08 2.31 -6.59
N VAL A 127 -13.78 2.22 -6.33
CA VAL A 127 -13.03 3.28 -5.61
C VAL A 127 -13.09 4.60 -6.37
N SER A 128 -12.85 4.59 -7.70
CA SER A 128 -12.97 5.78 -8.53
C SER A 128 -14.37 6.39 -8.45
N TYR A 129 -15.40 5.56 -8.57
CA TYR A 129 -16.78 6.00 -8.44
C TYR A 129 -17.07 6.66 -7.09
N CYS A 130 -16.56 6.08 -5.98
CA CYS A 130 -16.70 6.67 -4.66
C CYS A 130 -15.95 8.00 -4.54
N LEU A 131 -14.71 8.08 -5.07
CA LEU A 131 -13.93 9.32 -5.07
C LEU A 131 -14.63 10.43 -5.85
N ASP A 132 -15.14 10.13 -7.03
CA ASP A 132 -15.89 11.10 -7.86
C ASP A 132 -17.14 11.61 -7.16
N ARG A 133 -17.90 10.69 -6.55
CA ARG A 133 -19.13 11.02 -5.83
C ARG A 133 -18.88 11.93 -4.62
N TYR A 134 -17.74 11.83 -3.98
CA TYR A 134 -17.36 12.61 -2.79
C TYR A 134 -16.27 13.65 -3.06
N CYS A 135 -16.18 14.15 -4.31
CA CYS A 135 -15.29 15.24 -4.70
C CYS A 135 -13.81 15.01 -4.30
N GLY A 136 -13.34 13.78 -4.37
CA GLY A 136 -11.98 13.39 -4.04
C GLY A 136 -11.68 13.27 -2.53
N HIS A 137 -12.67 13.41 -1.65
CA HIS A 137 -12.47 13.22 -0.21
C HIS A 137 -12.24 11.75 0.14
N GLN A 138 -10.97 11.34 0.23
CA GLN A 138 -10.55 9.95 0.38
C GLN A 138 -11.19 9.26 1.60
N ALA A 139 -11.23 9.92 2.77
CA ALA A 139 -11.81 9.32 3.97
C ALA A 139 -13.31 9.04 3.82
N THR A 140 -14.05 9.95 3.17
CA THR A 140 -15.49 9.78 2.90
C THR A 140 -15.73 8.72 1.84
N ALA A 141 -14.90 8.69 0.80
CA ALA A 141 -14.97 7.68 -0.25
C ALA A 141 -14.69 6.27 0.31
N ALA A 142 -13.68 6.13 1.18
CA ALA A 142 -13.37 4.86 1.85
C ALA A 142 -14.51 4.40 2.77
N ALA A 143 -15.11 5.31 3.54
CA ALA A 143 -16.27 4.98 4.37
C ALA A 143 -17.48 4.54 3.52
N ALA A 144 -17.73 5.21 2.39
CA ALA A 144 -18.78 4.84 1.45
C ALA A 144 -18.51 3.48 0.79
N TYR A 145 -17.26 3.20 0.41
CA TYR A 145 -16.86 1.90 -0.11
C TYR A 145 -17.19 0.77 0.86
N HIS A 146 -16.83 0.94 2.12
CA HIS A 146 -17.04 -0.06 3.17
C HIS A 146 -18.52 -0.26 3.54
N SER A 147 -19.37 0.75 3.34
CA SER A 147 -20.81 0.66 3.65
C SER A 147 -21.67 0.04 2.53
N GLY A 148 -21.13 -0.14 1.35
CA GLY A 148 -21.80 -0.71 0.18
C GLY A 148 -22.66 0.28 -0.60
#